data_9d4e49d07d4194a8824e2c3ebc366b64
#
_entry.id   9d4e49d07d4194a8824e2c3ebc366b64
#
_cell.length_a   1.000
_cell.length_b   1.000
_cell.length_c   1.000
_cell.angle_alpha   90.00
_cell.angle_beta   90.00
_cell.angle_gamma   90.00
#
_symmetry.space_group_name_H-M   'P 1'
#
loop_
_entity.id
_entity.type
_entity.pdbx_description
1 polymer ?
#
loop_
_entity_poly.entity_id
_entity_poly.type
_entity_poly.pdbx_seq_one_letter_code
_entity_poly.pdbx_strand_id
1 'polypeptide(L)'
;MRIAPSSLAQQRTYKNTQRDPKEKILDDRPSEDDNIPPVSLLYDGFGQFLDISAGDTNVEGLIDVKVSDLQFAVDEFAQSMCGFFEVECQRRDAGLAALDKIFAARKDGSRTKLTVGQTGLVTTGGHYTGDHGVTPMIYYAFKNWSTGISAIPEVELVGHFAHSFAQGVGMYSRKLDGWRVPGLGVTIVGMSRMLVDWPSYADYSRRLGPDVKFYAMLSLDTQFRLVSLTPALSCIRSASEGRDRDALYRAFTAASVLQARILKDLPHHQLPIGVFNDIHLPGVSKLLRWRNTDTESDNSLEFQIKEQFVEGQRNRLLYLATIRGGQTILVKFVRQYCPELHGICALSGHAPALLAYERLPGGWYGIAMEYVADAAPVTMHDCISEHFERWKTDLQELVAKFHNEGFVHGDLRDANILSGDDGGLKLVDFDWGGRDGEVLYPTPRLNPELVDGRSSEDLRITKADDLRILGNTLAKMSAKITH
;
A
#
# COMPACT_ATOMS: atom_id res chain seq x y z
N MET A 1 -9.01 -14.90 -18.24
CA MET A 1 -10.31 -14.19 -18.36
C MET A 1 -10.64 -13.98 -19.84
N ARG A 2 -11.73 -14.61 -20.35
CA ARG A 2 -12.11 -14.57 -21.80
C ARG A 2 -13.43 -13.81 -22.04
N ILE A 3 -14.01 -13.25 -20.98
CA ILE A 3 -15.32 -12.57 -21.02
C ILE A 3 -15.10 -11.12 -21.47
N ALA A 4 -15.96 -10.61 -22.37
CA ALA A 4 -15.90 -9.21 -22.80
C ALA A 4 -16.01 -8.25 -21.59
N PRO A 5 -15.25 -7.13 -21.54
CA PRO A 5 -15.20 -6.23 -20.39
C PRO A 5 -16.58 -5.75 -19.92
N SER A 6 -17.44 -5.32 -20.83
CA SER A 6 -18.79 -4.89 -20.53
C SER A 6 -19.71 -6.03 -20.00
N SER A 7 -19.47 -7.27 -20.43
CA SER A 7 -20.17 -8.45 -19.91
C SER A 7 -19.65 -8.86 -18.54
N LEU A 8 -18.34 -8.75 -18.29
CA LEU A 8 -17.71 -8.99 -17.00
C LEU A 8 -18.26 -8.01 -15.95
N ALA A 9 -18.41 -6.75 -16.33
CA ALA A 9 -18.93 -5.67 -15.49
C ALA A 9 -20.39 -5.83 -15.07
N GLN A 10 -21.15 -6.73 -15.70
CA GLN A 10 -22.53 -7.02 -15.28
C GLN A 10 -22.55 -7.69 -13.91
N GLN A 11 -23.40 -7.20 -13.01
CA GLN A 11 -23.46 -7.65 -11.62
C GLN A 11 -23.54 -9.19 -11.46
N ARG A 12 -24.33 -9.87 -12.31
CA ARG A 12 -24.47 -11.33 -12.27
C ARG A 12 -23.17 -12.04 -12.66
N THR A 13 -22.53 -11.58 -13.72
CA THR A 13 -21.26 -12.17 -14.22
C THR A 13 -20.17 -11.94 -13.22
N TYR A 14 -20.01 -10.69 -12.71
CA TYR A 14 -19.03 -10.34 -11.69
C TYR A 14 -19.21 -11.20 -10.42
N LYS A 15 -20.45 -11.35 -9.92
CA LYS A 15 -20.73 -12.21 -8.77
C LYS A 15 -20.29 -13.66 -8.99
N ASN A 16 -20.43 -14.18 -10.21
CA ASN A 16 -19.97 -15.54 -10.53
C ASN A 16 -18.44 -15.62 -10.60
N THR A 17 -17.79 -14.64 -11.24
CA THR A 17 -16.32 -14.53 -11.28
C THR A 17 -15.71 -14.49 -9.88
N GLN A 18 -16.33 -13.74 -8.95
CA GLN A 18 -15.85 -13.64 -7.56
C GLN A 18 -15.99 -14.94 -6.74
N ARG A 19 -16.73 -15.93 -7.24
CA ARG A 19 -16.85 -17.26 -6.63
C ARG A 19 -15.81 -18.25 -7.11
N ASP A 20 -15.13 -17.95 -8.21
CA ASP A 20 -14.06 -18.79 -8.75
C ASP A 20 -12.71 -18.34 -8.18
N PRO A 21 -12.03 -19.15 -7.34
CA PRO A 21 -10.76 -18.79 -6.75
C PRO A 21 -9.66 -18.43 -7.76
N LYS A 22 -9.73 -18.96 -9.00
CA LYS A 22 -8.74 -18.74 -10.07
C LYS A 22 -9.01 -17.47 -10.89
N GLU A 23 -10.27 -17.08 -11.01
CA GLU A 23 -10.68 -15.91 -11.80
C GLU A 23 -11.13 -14.72 -10.95
N LYS A 24 -11.20 -14.88 -9.63
CA LYS A 24 -11.57 -13.85 -8.67
C LYS A 24 -10.71 -12.60 -8.87
N ILE A 25 -11.37 -11.44 -8.99
CA ILE A 25 -10.71 -10.14 -8.96
C ILE A 25 -10.42 -9.80 -7.49
N LEU A 26 -9.17 -9.48 -7.20
CA LEU A 26 -8.73 -9.08 -5.86
C LEU A 26 -8.98 -7.59 -5.70
N ASP A 27 -9.98 -7.20 -4.91
CA ASP A 27 -10.49 -5.84 -4.80
C ASP A 27 -10.42 -5.25 -3.37
N ASP A 28 -9.51 -5.77 -2.55
CA ASP A 28 -9.27 -5.39 -1.15
C ASP A 28 -10.52 -5.46 -0.25
N ARG A 29 -11.56 -6.17 -0.66
CA ARG A 29 -12.62 -6.51 0.29
C ARG A 29 -12.09 -7.45 1.36
N PRO A 30 -12.40 -7.19 2.64
CA PRO A 30 -11.99 -8.07 3.71
C PRO A 30 -12.46 -9.50 3.43
N SER A 31 -11.54 -10.40 3.15
CA SER A 31 -11.78 -11.83 3.07
C SER A 31 -10.86 -12.52 4.06
N GLU A 32 -11.31 -13.64 4.60
CA GLU A 32 -10.52 -14.40 5.57
C GLU A 32 -9.22 -14.96 4.96
N ASP A 33 -9.15 -15.04 3.63
CA ASP A 33 -8.03 -15.65 2.90
C ASP A 33 -7.10 -14.64 2.21
N ASP A 34 -7.29 -13.32 2.42
CA ASP A 34 -6.60 -12.28 1.67
C ASP A 34 -5.35 -11.77 2.42
N ASN A 35 -4.21 -12.47 2.25
CA ASN A 35 -2.91 -12.11 2.84
C ASN A 35 -2.02 -11.32 1.85
N ILE A 36 -2.60 -10.73 0.82
CA ILE A 36 -1.82 -10.03 -0.21
C ILE A 36 -1.33 -8.68 0.33
N PRO A 37 -0.03 -8.37 0.20
CA PRO A 37 0.50 -7.08 0.64
C PRO A 37 -0.23 -5.89 -0.01
N PRO A 38 -0.27 -4.72 0.65
CA PRO A 38 -0.79 -3.48 0.06
C PRO A 38 -0.17 -3.19 -1.30
N VAL A 39 -0.94 -2.61 -2.23
CA VAL A 39 -0.47 -2.33 -3.61
C VAL A 39 0.79 -1.48 -3.65
N SER A 40 0.96 -0.56 -2.68
CA SER A 40 2.17 0.26 -2.55
C SER A 40 3.43 -0.52 -2.16
N LEU A 41 3.30 -1.70 -1.57
CA LEU A 41 4.40 -2.62 -1.31
C LEU A 41 4.61 -3.63 -2.44
N LEU A 42 3.64 -3.79 -3.34
CA LEU A 42 3.76 -4.61 -4.55
C LEU A 42 4.42 -3.83 -5.70
N TYR A 43 4.11 -2.54 -5.82
CA TYR A 43 4.71 -1.61 -6.76
C TYR A 43 4.77 -0.21 -6.14
N ASP A 44 5.95 0.32 -5.97
CA ASP A 44 6.23 1.58 -5.26
C ASP A 44 5.62 2.82 -5.92
N GLY A 45 5.40 2.80 -7.24
CA GLY A 45 4.72 3.86 -7.97
C GLY A 45 3.31 4.15 -7.45
N PHE A 46 2.59 3.14 -6.94
CA PHE A 46 1.30 3.36 -6.30
C PHE A 46 1.44 4.05 -4.93
N GLY A 47 2.52 3.76 -4.21
CA GLY A 47 2.86 4.48 -2.99
C GLY A 47 3.15 5.96 -3.27
N GLN A 48 3.95 6.25 -4.31
CA GLN A 48 4.22 7.63 -4.75
C GLN A 48 2.93 8.36 -5.15
N PHE A 49 2.00 7.69 -5.82
CA PHE A 49 0.68 8.24 -6.13
C PHE A 49 -0.05 8.67 -4.84
N LEU A 50 -0.06 7.82 -3.82
CA LEU A 50 -0.72 8.11 -2.54
C LEU A 50 -0.06 9.29 -1.82
N ASP A 51 1.28 9.36 -1.80
CA ASP A 51 2.03 10.44 -1.16
C ASP A 51 1.74 11.79 -1.86
N ILE A 52 1.78 11.88 -3.19
CA ILE A 52 1.44 13.09 -3.95
C ILE A 52 -0.03 13.48 -3.70
N SER A 53 -0.94 12.52 -3.70
CA SER A 53 -2.36 12.77 -3.44
C SER A 53 -2.61 13.30 -2.03
N ALA A 54 -1.78 12.91 -1.07
CA ALA A 54 -1.78 13.43 0.30
C ALA A 54 -1.12 14.82 0.43
N GLY A 55 -0.39 15.28 -0.60
CA GLY A 55 0.25 16.59 -0.64
C GLY A 55 1.76 16.57 -0.39
N ASP A 56 2.41 15.41 -0.41
CA ASP A 56 3.87 15.32 -0.35
C ASP A 56 4.47 15.90 -1.65
N THR A 57 5.39 16.85 -1.51
CA THR A 57 6.08 17.52 -2.61
C THR A 57 7.48 16.97 -2.88
N ASN A 58 7.96 16.05 -2.06
CA ASN A 58 9.31 15.49 -2.15
C ASN A 58 9.34 14.13 -2.87
N VAL A 59 8.45 13.93 -3.84
CA VAL A 59 8.34 12.68 -4.60
C VAL A 59 9.13 12.76 -5.90
N GLU A 60 9.90 11.71 -6.21
CA GLU A 60 10.65 11.61 -7.47
C GLU A 60 9.71 11.76 -8.69
N GLY A 61 10.15 12.49 -9.70
CA GLY A 61 9.39 12.74 -10.94
C GLY A 61 8.35 13.86 -10.85
N LEU A 62 8.07 14.39 -9.65
CA LEU A 62 7.15 15.53 -9.50
C LEU A 62 7.71 16.82 -10.12
N ILE A 63 9.03 17.00 -10.11
CA ILE A 63 9.72 18.14 -10.72
C ILE A 63 9.50 18.24 -12.23
N ASP A 64 9.22 17.12 -12.88
CA ASP A 64 9.01 17.04 -14.34
C ASP A 64 7.58 17.44 -14.76
N VAL A 65 6.68 17.64 -13.81
CA VAL A 65 5.32 18.08 -14.08
C VAL A 65 5.28 19.61 -14.22
N LYS A 66 4.65 20.10 -15.27
CA LYS A 66 4.31 21.52 -15.45
C LYS A 66 3.01 21.80 -14.69
N VAL A 67 3.14 22.09 -13.38
CA VAL A 67 1.99 22.18 -12.46
C VAL A 67 0.92 23.15 -12.96
N SER A 68 1.28 24.35 -13.41
CA SER A 68 0.32 25.36 -13.90
C SER A 68 -0.44 24.87 -15.14
N ASP A 69 0.28 24.27 -16.11
CA ASP A 69 -0.33 23.75 -17.33
C ASP A 69 -1.28 22.58 -17.02
N LEU A 70 -0.86 21.71 -16.09
CA LEU A 70 -1.67 20.59 -15.62
C LEU A 70 -2.95 21.09 -14.92
N GLN A 71 -2.85 22.05 -14.00
CA GLN A 71 -4.00 22.61 -13.30
C GLN A 71 -4.99 23.22 -14.28
N PHE A 72 -4.52 24.00 -15.25
CA PHE A 72 -5.35 24.55 -16.31
C PHE A 72 -6.07 23.45 -17.12
N ALA A 73 -5.33 22.39 -17.50
CA ALA A 73 -5.91 21.28 -18.26
C ALA A 73 -6.92 20.47 -17.42
N VAL A 74 -6.72 20.35 -16.11
CA VAL A 74 -7.68 19.73 -15.18
C VAL A 74 -8.96 20.56 -15.05
N ASP A 75 -8.84 21.88 -15.03
CA ASP A 75 -10.02 22.75 -15.04
C ASP A 75 -10.84 22.63 -16.33
N GLU A 76 -10.17 22.61 -17.49
CA GLU A 76 -10.84 22.35 -18.78
C GLU A 76 -11.50 20.96 -18.80
N PHE A 77 -10.80 19.93 -18.27
CA PHE A 77 -11.36 18.58 -18.16
C PHE A 77 -12.61 18.58 -17.27
N ALA A 78 -12.54 19.15 -16.08
CA ALA A 78 -13.68 19.19 -15.15
C ALA A 78 -14.87 19.93 -15.74
N GLN A 79 -14.64 21.07 -16.41
CA GLN A 79 -15.67 21.82 -17.12
C GLN A 79 -16.30 21.01 -18.26
N SER A 80 -15.46 20.33 -19.07
CA SER A 80 -15.94 19.47 -20.15
C SER A 80 -16.80 18.33 -19.63
N MET A 81 -16.37 17.65 -18.56
CA MET A 81 -17.10 16.52 -17.98
C MET A 81 -18.45 16.92 -17.37
N CYS A 82 -18.60 18.17 -16.94
CA CYS A 82 -19.88 18.72 -16.46
C CYS A 82 -20.91 18.96 -17.60
N GLY A 83 -20.52 18.81 -18.86
CA GLY A 83 -21.43 18.90 -20.02
C GLY A 83 -22.46 17.77 -20.04
N PHE A 84 -23.61 18.06 -20.67
CA PHE A 84 -24.62 17.05 -20.94
C PHE A 84 -24.26 16.29 -22.22
N PHE A 85 -24.19 14.98 -22.13
CA PHE A 85 -23.91 14.10 -23.24
C PHE A 85 -25.08 13.16 -23.47
N GLU A 86 -25.54 13.07 -24.71
CA GLU A 86 -26.66 12.19 -25.08
C GLU A 86 -26.25 10.72 -25.01
N VAL A 87 -25.00 10.44 -25.47
CA VAL A 87 -24.44 9.09 -25.50
C VAL A 87 -23.07 9.03 -24.87
N GLU A 88 -22.71 7.86 -24.36
CA GLU A 88 -21.45 7.61 -23.64
C GLU A 88 -20.21 7.90 -24.50
N CYS A 89 -20.27 7.61 -25.81
CA CYS A 89 -19.12 7.85 -26.70
C CYS A 89 -18.79 9.35 -26.83
N GLN A 90 -19.76 10.25 -26.81
CA GLN A 90 -19.50 11.69 -26.83
C GLN A 90 -18.75 12.15 -25.57
N ARG A 91 -19.17 11.67 -24.37
CA ARG A 91 -18.45 11.93 -23.12
C ARG A 91 -17.05 11.36 -23.15
N ARG A 92 -16.89 10.14 -23.64
CA ARG A 92 -15.59 9.49 -23.79
C ARG A 92 -14.66 10.32 -24.67
N ASP A 93 -15.11 10.71 -25.85
CA ASP A 93 -14.28 11.42 -26.83
C ASP A 93 -13.87 12.80 -26.29
N ALA A 94 -14.78 13.53 -25.67
CA ALA A 94 -14.49 14.80 -25.00
C ALA A 94 -13.53 14.60 -23.82
N GLY A 95 -13.72 13.55 -23.01
CA GLY A 95 -12.87 13.22 -21.88
C GLY A 95 -11.45 12.85 -22.31
N LEU A 96 -11.29 12.00 -23.32
CA LEU A 96 -9.98 11.62 -23.85
C LEU A 96 -9.21 12.83 -24.38
N ALA A 97 -9.87 13.74 -25.12
CA ALA A 97 -9.25 14.96 -25.63
C ALA A 97 -8.76 15.89 -24.51
N ALA A 98 -9.51 15.96 -23.39
CA ALA A 98 -9.11 16.76 -22.24
C ALA A 98 -7.99 16.07 -21.42
N LEU A 99 -8.06 14.76 -21.24
CA LEU A 99 -7.02 13.96 -20.56
C LEU A 99 -5.69 14.01 -21.32
N ASP A 100 -5.69 14.02 -22.66
CA ASP A 100 -4.47 14.17 -23.46
C ASP A 100 -3.70 15.44 -23.09
N LYS A 101 -4.40 16.55 -22.80
CA LYS A 101 -3.77 17.81 -22.37
C LYS A 101 -3.12 17.66 -20.98
N ILE A 102 -3.80 16.95 -20.05
CA ILE A 102 -3.30 16.73 -18.71
C ILE A 102 -1.99 15.94 -18.74
N PHE A 103 -1.97 14.83 -19.47
CA PHE A 103 -0.77 13.98 -19.56
C PHE A 103 0.34 14.56 -20.45
N ALA A 104 0.01 15.55 -21.30
CA ALA A 104 1.01 16.30 -22.06
C ALA A 104 1.69 17.41 -21.24
N ALA A 105 1.21 17.74 -20.04
CA ALA A 105 1.75 18.80 -19.18
C ALA A 105 3.04 18.35 -18.46
N ARG A 106 4.06 17.95 -19.22
CA ARG A 106 5.36 17.48 -18.72
C ARG A 106 6.52 18.27 -19.34
N LYS A 107 7.60 18.46 -18.55
CA LYS A 107 8.82 19.18 -18.96
C LYS A 107 9.72 18.31 -19.82
N ASP A 108 9.73 16.99 -19.59
CA ASP A 108 10.56 16.01 -20.30
C ASP A 108 10.09 15.71 -21.74
N GLY A 109 8.98 16.32 -22.16
CA GLY A 109 8.43 16.15 -23.49
C GLY A 109 7.86 14.76 -23.79
N SER A 110 7.81 13.88 -22.80
CA SER A 110 7.16 12.58 -22.93
C SER A 110 5.67 12.77 -23.19
N ARG A 111 5.29 12.73 -24.46
CA ARG A 111 3.89 12.84 -24.87
C ARG A 111 3.27 11.47 -24.93
N THR A 112 2.29 11.28 -24.08
CA THR A 112 1.40 10.13 -24.09
C THR A 112 0.11 10.51 -24.78
N LYS A 113 -0.08 10.06 -26.00
CA LYS A 113 -1.39 10.27 -26.68
C LYS A 113 -2.32 9.15 -26.29
N LEU A 114 -3.47 9.51 -25.72
CA LEU A 114 -4.51 8.56 -25.39
C LEU A 114 -5.27 8.20 -26.67
N THR A 115 -5.36 6.91 -26.95
CA THR A 115 -6.06 6.41 -28.12
C THR A 115 -7.14 5.42 -27.70
N VAL A 116 -8.24 5.39 -28.42
CA VAL A 116 -9.25 4.32 -28.28
C VAL A 116 -8.67 3.06 -28.92
N GLY A 117 -8.33 2.08 -28.08
CA GLY A 117 -7.85 0.79 -28.60
C GLY A 117 -8.99 -0.10 -29.06
N GLN A 118 -8.80 -0.77 -30.16
CA GLN A 118 -9.65 -1.88 -30.57
C GLN A 118 -8.87 -3.18 -30.38
N THR A 119 -9.39 -4.04 -29.54
CA THR A 119 -8.85 -5.38 -29.35
C THR A 119 -9.83 -6.38 -29.97
N GLY A 120 -9.63 -6.71 -31.25
CA GLY A 120 -10.52 -7.60 -31.99
C GLY A 120 -11.96 -7.06 -32.08
N LEU A 121 -12.95 -7.80 -31.51
CA LEU A 121 -14.35 -7.39 -31.45
C LEU A 121 -14.67 -6.44 -30.28
N VAL A 122 -13.70 -6.10 -29.44
CA VAL A 122 -13.92 -5.31 -28.23
C VAL A 122 -13.23 -3.98 -28.35
N THR A 123 -13.97 -2.88 -28.25
CA THR A 123 -13.41 -1.53 -28.12
C THR A 123 -12.98 -1.33 -26.67
N THR A 124 -11.69 -1.18 -26.42
CA THR A 124 -11.19 -0.80 -25.12
C THR A 124 -11.40 0.70 -24.89
N GLY A 125 -11.74 1.08 -23.66
CA GLY A 125 -12.05 2.47 -23.30
C GLY A 125 -10.82 3.38 -23.23
N GLY A 126 -9.98 3.38 -24.25
CA GLY A 126 -8.77 4.19 -24.32
C GLY A 126 -7.57 3.52 -23.65
N HIS A 127 -6.50 3.41 -24.39
CA HIS A 127 -5.23 2.94 -23.84
C HIS A 127 -4.09 3.75 -24.47
N TYR A 128 -3.03 3.83 -23.72
CA TYR A 128 -1.78 4.38 -24.22
C TYR A 128 -0.86 3.24 -24.65
N THR A 129 -0.32 3.32 -25.85
CA THR A 129 0.80 2.50 -26.28
C THR A 129 2.02 3.41 -26.44
N GLY A 130 3.04 3.25 -25.59
CA GLY A 130 4.33 3.89 -25.78
C GLY A 130 4.97 3.45 -27.10
N ASP A 131 5.99 4.19 -27.55
CA ASP A 131 6.75 3.90 -28.79
C ASP A 131 7.37 2.50 -28.87
N HIS A 132 7.27 1.71 -27.79
CA HIS A 132 7.84 0.37 -27.67
C HIS A 132 6.82 -0.77 -27.82
N GLY A 133 5.58 -0.49 -28.19
CA GLY A 133 4.55 -1.52 -28.38
C GLY A 133 4.22 -2.35 -27.13
N VAL A 134 4.46 -1.80 -25.96
CA VAL A 134 4.21 -2.46 -24.67
C VAL A 134 2.75 -2.28 -24.25
N THR A 135 2.29 -3.12 -23.33
CA THR A 135 0.95 -3.10 -22.76
C THR A 135 0.46 -1.68 -22.40
N PRO A 136 -0.81 -1.39 -22.62
CA PRO A 136 -1.42 -0.14 -22.18
C PRO A 136 -1.23 0.08 -20.69
N MET A 137 -0.97 1.32 -20.29
CA MET A 137 -0.68 1.66 -18.90
C MET A 137 -1.81 2.36 -18.20
N ILE A 138 -2.70 3.00 -18.97
CA ILE A 138 -3.85 3.70 -18.43
C ILE A 138 -5.11 3.19 -19.11
N TYR A 139 -6.10 2.88 -18.29
CA TYR A 139 -7.39 2.35 -18.71
C TYR A 139 -8.50 3.28 -18.24
N TYR A 140 -9.46 3.57 -19.11
CA TYR A 140 -10.57 4.46 -18.79
C TYR A 140 -11.90 3.74 -18.94
N ALA A 141 -12.82 3.98 -18.01
CA ALA A 141 -14.23 3.67 -18.15
C ALA A 141 -15.07 4.94 -18.02
N PHE A 142 -15.77 5.30 -19.08
CA PHE A 142 -16.69 6.43 -19.10
C PHE A 142 -18.12 5.92 -18.97
N LYS A 143 -18.89 6.51 -18.10
CA LYS A 143 -20.32 6.24 -17.92
C LYS A 143 -21.11 7.52 -17.86
N ASN A 144 -22.25 7.58 -18.58
CA ASN A 144 -23.13 8.76 -18.52
C ASN A 144 -23.90 8.84 -17.20
N TRP A 145 -24.15 7.71 -16.56
CA TRP A 145 -25.03 7.60 -15.40
C TRP A 145 -24.42 6.69 -14.34
N SER A 146 -24.55 7.07 -13.07
CA SER A 146 -24.11 6.24 -11.93
C SER A 146 -25.10 5.10 -11.61
N THR A 147 -26.29 5.11 -12.17
CA THR A 147 -27.40 4.21 -11.81
C THR A 147 -27.87 3.28 -12.93
N GLY A 148 -27.05 3.04 -13.92
CA GLY A 148 -27.31 1.95 -14.86
C GLY A 148 -27.13 0.61 -14.14
N ILE A 149 -28.22 -0.07 -13.85
CA ILE A 149 -28.33 -1.32 -13.06
C ILE A 149 -27.47 -2.48 -13.55
N SER A 150 -26.69 -2.32 -14.63
CA SER A 150 -26.08 -3.46 -15.32
C SER A 150 -24.57 -3.53 -15.35
N ALA A 151 -23.83 -2.45 -15.16
CA ALA A 151 -22.37 -2.48 -15.31
C ALA A 151 -21.66 -1.75 -14.17
N ILE A 152 -20.64 -2.38 -13.60
CA ILE A 152 -19.74 -1.85 -12.56
C ILE A 152 -18.51 -1.30 -13.28
N PRO A 153 -18.31 0.05 -13.36
CA PRO A 153 -17.23 0.64 -14.17
C PRO A 153 -15.84 0.15 -13.80
N GLU A 154 -15.61 -0.07 -12.52
CA GLU A 154 -14.34 -0.58 -11.98
C GLU A 154 -14.02 -1.98 -12.49
N VAL A 155 -15.02 -2.83 -12.59
CA VAL A 155 -14.86 -4.21 -13.11
C VAL A 155 -14.62 -4.19 -14.61
N GLU A 156 -15.20 -3.22 -15.33
CA GLU A 156 -14.94 -3.03 -16.76
C GLU A 156 -13.47 -2.67 -17.01
N LEU A 157 -12.85 -1.84 -16.15
CA LEU A 157 -11.41 -1.55 -16.22
C LEU A 157 -10.58 -2.83 -16.14
N VAL A 158 -10.89 -3.73 -15.21
CA VAL A 158 -10.18 -5.02 -15.08
C VAL A 158 -10.36 -5.86 -16.34
N GLY A 159 -11.56 -5.87 -16.91
CA GLY A 159 -11.84 -6.55 -18.17
C GLY A 159 -10.98 -6.03 -19.33
N HIS A 160 -10.83 -4.72 -19.46
CA HIS A 160 -9.95 -4.10 -20.44
C HIS A 160 -8.47 -4.43 -20.19
N PHE A 161 -8.04 -4.38 -18.94
CA PHE A 161 -6.69 -4.74 -18.53
C PHE A 161 -6.37 -6.20 -18.89
N ALA A 162 -7.23 -7.14 -18.52
CA ALA A 162 -7.08 -8.55 -18.82
C ALA A 162 -7.05 -8.85 -20.32
N HIS A 163 -7.90 -8.16 -21.12
CA HIS A 163 -7.93 -8.33 -22.57
C HIS A 163 -6.66 -7.83 -23.26
N SER A 164 -6.08 -6.73 -22.80
CA SER A 164 -4.83 -6.23 -23.36
C SER A 164 -3.66 -7.18 -23.11
N PHE A 165 -3.66 -7.88 -21.99
CA PHE A 165 -2.70 -8.98 -21.71
C PHE A 165 -2.88 -10.17 -22.65
N ALA A 166 -4.13 -10.61 -22.84
CA ALA A 166 -4.42 -11.78 -23.67
C ALA A 166 -4.00 -11.59 -25.15
N GLN A 167 -3.97 -10.35 -25.64
CA GLN A 167 -3.61 -10.02 -27.03
C GLN A 167 -2.14 -9.67 -27.24
N GLY A 168 -1.49 -9.06 -26.22
CA GLY A 168 -0.06 -8.79 -26.23
C GLY A 168 0.82 -10.03 -26.07
N VAL A 169 0.23 -11.13 -25.66
CA VAL A 169 0.88 -12.38 -25.26
C VAL A 169 1.74 -13.04 -26.36
N GLY A 170 1.45 -12.84 -27.65
CA GLY A 170 2.23 -13.51 -28.72
C GLY A 170 3.68 -13.04 -28.84
N MET A 171 3.98 -11.78 -28.52
CA MET A 171 5.30 -11.17 -28.73
C MET A 171 6.03 -10.79 -27.44
N TYR A 172 5.29 -10.54 -26.35
CA TYR A 172 5.82 -10.00 -25.10
C TYR A 172 5.63 -10.92 -23.89
N SER A 173 4.82 -11.98 -23.98
CA SER A 173 4.52 -12.89 -22.85
C SER A 173 5.77 -13.48 -22.21
N ARG A 174 6.79 -13.85 -23.00
CA ARG A 174 8.05 -14.38 -22.46
C ARG A 174 8.91 -13.36 -21.72
N LYS A 175 8.70 -12.05 -21.97
CA LYS A 175 9.44 -10.97 -21.28
C LYS A 175 8.73 -10.49 -20.01
N LEU A 176 7.44 -10.76 -19.89
CA LEU A 176 6.63 -10.34 -18.74
C LEU A 176 6.19 -11.53 -17.86
N ASP A 177 6.62 -12.75 -18.20
CA ASP A 177 6.35 -13.95 -17.41
C ASP A 177 6.85 -13.75 -15.97
N GLY A 178 5.93 -13.82 -15.01
CA GLY A 178 6.22 -13.62 -13.60
C GLY A 178 6.33 -12.15 -13.15
N TRP A 179 6.11 -11.16 -14.02
CA TRP A 179 6.14 -9.77 -13.63
C TRP A 179 4.75 -9.26 -13.19
N ARG A 180 4.75 -8.46 -12.14
CA ARG A 180 3.56 -7.76 -11.66
C ARG A 180 3.37 -6.49 -12.48
N VAL A 181 2.66 -6.59 -13.59
CA VAL A 181 2.48 -5.45 -14.48
C VAL A 181 1.53 -4.44 -13.86
N PRO A 182 2.00 -3.22 -13.55
CA PRO A 182 1.14 -2.17 -13.02
C PRO A 182 0.35 -1.49 -14.14
N GLY A 183 -0.86 -1.05 -13.81
CA GLY A 183 -1.70 -0.20 -14.65
C GLY A 183 -2.47 0.80 -13.82
N LEU A 184 -2.79 1.94 -14.40
CA LEU A 184 -3.66 2.96 -13.81
C LEU A 184 -5.06 2.83 -14.38
N GLY A 185 -6.06 2.61 -13.53
CA GLY A 185 -7.46 2.67 -13.89
C GLY A 185 -8.08 4.02 -13.55
N VAL A 186 -8.92 4.56 -14.44
CA VAL A 186 -9.65 5.79 -14.19
C VAL A 186 -11.10 5.60 -14.59
N THR A 187 -12.02 5.77 -13.64
CA THR A 187 -13.45 5.84 -13.95
C THR A 187 -13.92 7.29 -13.96
N ILE A 188 -14.70 7.64 -14.96
CA ILE A 188 -15.33 8.94 -15.11
C ILE A 188 -16.82 8.70 -15.27
N VAL A 189 -17.56 8.99 -14.22
CA VAL A 189 -18.99 8.72 -14.14
C VAL A 189 -19.75 10.03 -14.17
N GLY A 190 -20.64 10.20 -15.14
CA GLY A 190 -21.45 11.40 -15.30
C GLY A 190 -22.57 11.56 -14.26
N MET A 191 -23.39 12.57 -14.43
CA MET A 191 -24.49 12.91 -13.52
C MET A 191 -25.47 11.76 -13.33
N SER A 192 -25.92 11.56 -12.10
CA SER A 192 -27.01 10.61 -11.82
C SER A 192 -28.35 11.11 -12.33
N ARG A 193 -29.11 10.26 -13.03
CA ARG A 193 -30.46 10.57 -13.54
C ARG A 193 -31.55 10.63 -12.46
N MET A 194 -31.19 10.36 -11.20
CA MET A 194 -32.17 10.19 -10.10
C MET A 194 -33.01 11.43 -9.74
N LEU A 195 -32.78 12.58 -10.38
CA LEU A 195 -33.45 13.82 -9.99
C LEU A 195 -34.69 14.20 -10.80
N VAL A 196 -35.00 13.48 -11.88
CA VAL A 196 -36.12 13.89 -12.72
C VAL A 196 -37.47 13.38 -12.19
N ASP A 197 -37.48 12.32 -11.38
CA ASP A 197 -38.72 11.62 -11.03
C ASP A 197 -39.08 11.53 -9.52
N TRP A 198 -38.35 12.20 -8.59
CA TRP A 198 -38.68 12.08 -7.17
C TRP A 198 -38.57 13.39 -6.39
N PRO A 199 -39.74 14.02 -6.06
CA PRO A 199 -39.78 15.33 -5.39
C PRO A 199 -39.44 15.34 -3.88
N SER A 200 -39.20 14.20 -3.23
CA SER A 200 -39.20 14.11 -1.76
C SER A 200 -37.86 13.85 -1.06
N TYR A 201 -36.73 13.81 -1.76
CA TYR A 201 -35.40 13.61 -1.13
C TYR A 201 -34.51 14.84 -1.29
N ALA A 202 -34.81 15.90 -0.52
CA ALA A 202 -34.02 17.13 -0.49
C ALA A 202 -32.59 16.97 0.07
N ASP A 203 -32.24 15.83 0.64
CA ASP A 203 -30.93 15.61 1.30
C ASP A 203 -29.89 14.90 0.41
N TYR A 204 -30.30 14.33 -0.72
CA TYR A 204 -29.38 13.71 -1.70
C TYR A 204 -28.87 14.68 -2.77
N SER A 205 -29.24 15.94 -2.73
CA SER A 205 -28.94 16.97 -3.74
C SER A 205 -27.46 17.45 -3.73
N ARG A 206 -26.61 16.97 -2.84
CA ARG A 206 -25.26 17.52 -2.64
C ARG A 206 -24.15 16.92 -3.51
N ARG A 207 -24.41 15.90 -4.34
CA ARG A 207 -23.37 15.28 -5.22
C ARG A 207 -23.95 14.93 -6.59
N LEU A 208 -24.26 15.92 -7.39
CA LEU A 208 -24.91 15.76 -8.69
C LEU A 208 -23.99 16.04 -9.88
N GLY A 209 -22.71 15.78 -9.74
CA GLY A 209 -21.76 16.00 -10.81
C GLY A 209 -21.01 14.77 -11.24
N PRO A 210 -20.29 14.89 -12.35
CA PRO A 210 -19.37 13.85 -12.75
C PRO A 210 -18.28 13.69 -11.71
N ASP A 211 -18.02 12.43 -11.36
CA ASP A 211 -16.98 12.03 -10.45
C ASP A 211 -15.87 11.29 -11.19
N VAL A 212 -14.63 11.53 -10.76
CA VAL A 212 -13.44 10.83 -11.21
C VAL A 212 -12.88 10.00 -10.07
N LYS A 213 -12.48 8.77 -10.34
CA LYS A 213 -11.85 7.90 -9.35
C LYS A 213 -10.69 7.16 -9.98
N PHE A 214 -9.58 7.07 -9.23
CA PHE A 214 -8.36 6.43 -9.66
C PHE A 214 -8.16 5.09 -8.95
N TYR A 215 -7.61 4.13 -9.69
CA TYR A 215 -7.40 2.77 -9.22
C TYR A 215 -5.99 2.27 -9.57
N ALA A 216 -5.36 1.61 -8.63
CA ALA A 216 -4.23 0.74 -8.91
C ALA A 216 -4.74 -0.55 -9.53
N MET A 217 -4.14 -0.97 -10.63
CA MET A 217 -4.37 -2.26 -11.25
C MET A 217 -3.06 -3.03 -11.32
N LEU A 218 -3.08 -4.29 -10.94
CA LEU A 218 -1.92 -5.18 -10.99
C LEU A 218 -2.31 -6.51 -11.62
N SER A 219 -1.49 -6.99 -12.53
CA SER A 219 -1.50 -8.39 -12.95
C SER A 219 -0.67 -9.20 -11.94
N LEU A 220 -1.27 -10.21 -11.33
CA LEU A 220 -0.66 -11.09 -10.36
C LEU A 220 -0.81 -12.52 -10.86
N ASP A 221 0.17 -13.00 -11.63
CA ASP A 221 0.12 -14.32 -12.29
C ASP A 221 -1.18 -14.54 -13.08
N THR A 222 -2.11 -15.32 -12.56
CA THR A 222 -3.39 -15.63 -13.20
C THR A 222 -4.53 -14.70 -12.78
N GLN A 223 -4.34 -13.87 -11.76
CA GLN A 223 -5.34 -13.00 -11.18
C GLN A 223 -5.04 -11.52 -11.44
N PHE A 224 -6.06 -10.69 -11.26
CA PHE A 224 -5.95 -9.24 -11.34
C PHE A 224 -6.36 -8.62 -10.02
N ARG A 225 -5.59 -7.62 -9.59
CA ARG A 225 -5.91 -6.82 -8.43
C ARG A 225 -6.35 -5.42 -8.85
N LEU A 226 -7.40 -4.93 -8.23
CA LEU A 226 -7.97 -3.59 -8.44
C LEU A 226 -8.20 -2.93 -7.08
N VAL A 227 -7.47 -1.86 -6.81
CA VAL A 227 -7.55 -1.14 -5.53
C VAL A 227 -7.82 0.34 -5.77
N SER A 228 -8.75 0.91 -5.04
CA SER A 228 -9.02 2.35 -5.10
C SER A 228 -7.85 3.15 -4.54
N LEU A 229 -7.30 4.07 -5.35
CA LEU A 229 -6.25 5.02 -4.92
C LEU A 229 -6.85 6.33 -4.40
N THR A 230 -8.07 6.68 -4.82
CA THR A 230 -8.76 7.89 -4.37
C THR A 230 -10.21 7.60 -4.00
N PRO A 231 -10.83 8.41 -3.15
CA PRO A 231 -12.29 8.51 -3.14
C PRO A 231 -12.80 9.03 -4.49
N ALA A 232 -14.12 9.07 -4.67
CA ALA A 232 -14.71 9.77 -5.81
C ALA A 232 -14.43 11.28 -5.69
N LEU A 233 -13.80 11.86 -6.71
CA LEU A 233 -13.40 13.26 -6.78
C LEU A 233 -14.37 14.00 -7.70
N SER A 234 -15.07 14.99 -7.17
CA SER A 234 -16.09 15.73 -7.93
C SER A 234 -15.46 16.73 -8.91
N CYS A 235 -15.99 16.75 -10.13
CA CYS A 235 -15.66 17.79 -11.11
C CYS A 235 -16.46 19.09 -10.93
N ILE A 236 -17.50 19.08 -10.10
CA ILE A 236 -18.33 20.26 -9.88
C ILE A 236 -17.63 21.25 -8.95
N ARG A 237 -17.85 22.55 -9.21
CA ARG A 237 -17.57 23.62 -8.26
C ARG A 237 -18.60 23.60 -7.13
N SER A 238 -18.14 23.40 -5.92
CA SER A 238 -18.98 23.38 -4.71
C SER A 238 -18.59 24.53 -3.77
N ALA A 239 -19.32 24.66 -2.65
CA ALA A 239 -18.97 25.61 -1.60
C ALA A 239 -17.59 25.33 -0.94
N SER A 240 -17.07 24.09 -1.07
CA SER A 240 -15.73 23.68 -0.67
C SER A 240 -14.74 23.64 -1.85
N GLU A 241 -15.00 24.45 -2.86
CA GLU A 241 -14.30 24.46 -4.17
C GLU A 241 -12.79 24.34 -4.05
N GLY A 242 -12.14 25.07 -3.15
CA GLY A 242 -10.67 24.99 -2.99
C GLY A 242 -10.20 23.58 -2.69
N ARG A 243 -10.77 22.93 -1.68
CA ARG A 243 -10.35 21.57 -1.25
C ARG A 243 -10.64 20.50 -2.28
N ASP A 244 -11.83 20.54 -2.89
CA ASP A 244 -12.23 19.55 -3.87
C ASP A 244 -11.38 19.68 -5.14
N ARG A 245 -11.10 20.93 -5.55
CA ARG A 245 -10.25 21.21 -6.71
C ARG A 245 -8.79 20.84 -6.47
N ASP A 246 -8.25 21.14 -5.29
CA ASP A 246 -6.89 20.75 -4.91
C ASP A 246 -6.71 19.23 -4.87
N ALA A 247 -7.72 18.49 -4.39
CA ALA A 247 -7.69 17.03 -4.41
C ALA A 247 -7.67 16.49 -5.85
N LEU A 248 -8.44 17.10 -6.76
CA LEU A 248 -8.46 16.73 -8.17
C LEU A 248 -7.11 17.04 -8.85
N TYR A 249 -6.52 18.23 -8.59
CA TYR A 249 -5.19 18.58 -9.11
C TYR A 249 -4.12 17.60 -8.62
N ARG A 250 -4.08 17.29 -7.32
CA ARG A 250 -3.11 16.35 -6.75
C ARG A 250 -3.27 14.95 -7.34
N ALA A 251 -4.49 14.46 -7.50
CA ALA A 251 -4.74 13.15 -8.06
C ALA A 251 -4.29 13.04 -9.53
N PHE A 252 -4.55 14.07 -10.35
CA PHE A 252 -4.07 14.09 -11.74
C PHE A 252 -2.56 14.29 -11.83
N THR A 253 -1.96 15.08 -10.93
CA THR A 253 -0.51 15.20 -10.81
C THR A 253 0.11 13.83 -10.47
N ALA A 254 -0.44 13.14 -9.48
CA ALA A 254 -0.03 11.79 -9.10
C ALA A 254 -0.17 10.80 -10.26
N ALA A 255 -1.27 10.88 -11.01
CA ALA A 255 -1.49 10.04 -12.19
C ALA A 255 -0.45 10.29 -13.30
N SER A 256 -0.07 11.55 -13.52
CA SER A 256 0.98 11.91 -14.50
C SER A 256 2.35 11.38 -14.09
N VAL A 257 2.71 11.47 -12.80
CA VAL A 257 3.96 10.91 -12.27
C VAL A 257 3.96 9.39 -12.36
N LEU A 258 2.87 8.74 -11.93
CA LEU A 258 2.73 7.29 -11.99
C LEU A 258 2.86 6.75 -13.42
N GLN A 259 2.22 7.41 -14.37
CA GLN A 259 2.34 7.05 -15.79
C GLN A 259 3.79 7.07 -16.27
N ALA A 260 4.51 8.16 -15.99
CA ALA A 260 5.91 8.30 -16.38
C ALA A 260 6.79 7.24 -15.69
N ARG A 261 6.50 6.91 -14.44
CA ARG A 261 7.19 5.85 -13.71
C ARG A 261 6.97 4.48 -14.34
N ILE A 262 5.73 4.13 -14.65
CA ILE A 262 5.42 2.86 -15.34
C ILE A 262 6.14 2.80 -16.69
N LEU A 263 6.15 3.90 -17.47
CA LEU A 263 6.89 3.98 -18.74
C LEU A 263 8.39 3.73 -18.58
N LYS A 264 9.00 4.28 -17.53
CA LYS A 264 10.42 4.12 -17.23
C LYS A 264 10.75 2.69 -16.81
N ASP A 265 9.90 2.07 -16.00
CA ASP A 265 10.16 0.78 -15.40
C ASP A 265 9.92 -0.39 -16.38
N LEU A 266 8.87 -0.32 -17.22
CA LEU A 266 8.48 -1.39 -18.15
C LEU A 266 9.58 -1.89 -19.09
N PRO A 267 10.39 -1.02 -19.76
CA PRO A 267 11.41 -1.46 -20.70
C PRO A 267 12.62 -2.14 -20.06
N HIS A 268 12.90 -1.84 -18.81
CA HIS A 268 14.13 -2.19 -18.12
C HIS A 268 13.99 -3.36 -17.13
N HIS A 269 12.78 -3.84 -16.91
CA HIS A 269 12.54 -4.92 -15.97
C HIS A 269 13.01 -6.26 -16.53
N GLN A 270 14.26 -6.57 -16.25
CA GLN A 270 14.73 -7.94 -16.21
C GLN A 270 14.43 -8.46 -14.81
N LEU A 271 13.37 -9.24 -14.70
CA LEU A 271 13.03 -9.87 -13.42
C LEU A 271 14.12 -10.85 -12.98
N PRO A 272 14.47 -10.87 -11.70
CA PRO A 272 15.17 -12.00 -11.13
C PRO A 272 14.27 -13.24 -11.34
N ILE A 273 14.78 -14.20 -12.09
CA ILE A 273 14.09 -15.46 -12.36
C ILE A 273 13.73 -16.12 -11.02
N GLY A 274 12.47 -16.39 -10.76
CA GLY A 274 12.02 -17.30 -9.73
C GLY A 274 11.39 -16.72 -8.44
N VAL A 275 11.29 -15.40 -8.27
CA VAL A 275 10.89 -14.82 -6.96
C VAL A 275 9.50 -14.17 -6.94
N PHE A 276 8.92 -13.84 -8.07
CA PHE A 276 7.73 -12.98 -8.13
C PHE A 276 6.41 -13.68 -8.44
N ASN A 277 6.39 -15.00 -8.49
CA ASN A 277 5.15 -15.77 -8.72
C ASN A 277 4.26 -15.87 -7.47
N ASP A 278 4.78 -15.53 -6.29
CA ASP A 278 3.98 -15.54 -5.07
C ASP A 278 3.35 -14.16 -4.84
N ILE A 279 2.03 -14.10 -4.99
CA ILE A 279 1.22 -12.88 -4.81
C ILE A 279 1.27 -12.35 -3.36
N HIS A 280 1.68 -13.18 -2.41
CA HIS A 280 1.73 -12.84 -0.98
C HIS A 280 3.03 -12.15 -0.57
N LEU A 281 4.03 -12.07 -1.47
CA LEU A 281 5.31 -11.44 -1.14
C LEU A 281 5.35 -9.98 -1.65
N PRO A 282 5.88 -9.03 -0.86
CA PRO A 282 6.14 -7.66 -1.32
C PRO A 282 7.12 -7.58 -2.48
N GLY A 283 7.06 -6.48 -3.25
CA GLY A 283 8.01 -6.18 -4.33
C GLY A 283 9.28 -5.47 -3.85
N VAL A 284 9.43 -5.25 -2.56
CA VAL A 284 10.59 -4.55 -1.98
C VAL A 284 11.77 -5.51 -1.87
N SER A 285 12.92 -5.16 -2.43
CA SER A 285 14.14 -5.98 -2.45
C SER A 285 15.37 -5.27 -1.91
N LYS A 286 15.25 -4.00 -1.50
CA LYS A 286 16.34 -3.22 -0.91
C LYS A 286 15.80 -2.18 0.07
N LEU A 287 16.59 -1.84 1.08
CA LEU A 287 16.33 -0.79 2.06
C LEU A 287 17.62 -0.06 2.40
N LEU A 288 17.52 1.20 2.83
CA LEU A 288 18.66 1.98 3.31
C LEU A 288 19.21 1.37 4.61
N ARG A 289 20.55 1.21 4.68
CA ARG A 289 21.23 0.69 5.87
C ARG A 289 21.05 1.65 7.05
N TRP A 290 20.81 1.08 8.21
CA TRP A 290 20.71 1.85 9.45
C TRP A 290 22.10 2.32 9.90
N ARG A 291 22.27 3.64 10.07
CA ARG A 291 23.52 4.27 10.59
C ARG A 291 24.79 3.82 9.87
N ASN A 292 24.75 3.73 8.56
CA ASN A 292 25.97 3.49 7.80
C ASN A 292 26.88 4.71 7.88
N THR A 293 28.08 4.54 8.46
CA THR A 293 29.11 5.58 8.60
C THR A 293 30.11 5.57 7.44
N ASP A 294 30.07 4.55 6.58
CA ASP A 294 30.99 4.41 5.46
C ASP A 294 30.48 5.19 4.25
N THR A 295 31.18 6.25 3.91
CA THR A 295 30.83 7.20 2.86
C THR A 295 31.06 6.70 1.43
N GLU A 296 31.61 5.50 1.22
CA GLU A 296 32.04 5.01 -0.10
C GLU A 296 31.43 3.69 -0.56
N SER A 297 30.67 2.97 0.26
CA SER A 297 30.02 1.74 -0.16
C SER A 297 28.50 1.92 -0.25
N ASP A 298 27.89 1.12 -1.10
CA ASP A 298 26.46 1.02 -1.31
C ASP A 298 25.65 1.15 0.00
N ASN A 299 24.98 2.31 0.17
CA ASN A 299 24.24 2.65 1.39
C ASN A 299 22.95 1.84 1.51
N SER A 300 22.73 0.83 0.66
CA SER A 300 21.57 -0.02 0.66
C SER A 300 21.87 -1.45 1.09
N LEU A 301 20.89 -2.08 1.71
CA LEU A 301 20.86 -3.51 1.99
C LEU A 301 19.95 -4.18 0.96
N GLU A 302 20.53 -4.96 0.05
CA GLU A 302 19.80 -5.79 -0.89
C GLU A 302 19.45 -7.13 -0.27
N PHE A 303 18.21 -7.59 -0.49
CA PHE A 303 17.72 -8.87 0.02
C PHE A 303 16.67 -9.48 -0.91
N GLN A 304 16.43 -10.76 -0.73
CA GLN A 304 15.37 -11.50 -1.40
C GLN A 304 14.40 -12.06 -0.35
N ILE A 305 13.16 -11.59 -0.35
CA ILE A 305 12.09 -12.16 0.47
C ILE A 305 11.79 -13.58 -0.01
N LYS A 306 11.70 -14.53 0.91
CA LYS A 306 11.49 -15.95 0.64
C LYS A 306 10.08 -16.40 0.99
N GLU A 307 9.62 -16.06 2.17
CA GLU A 307 8.36 -16.52 2.71
C GLU A 307 7.85 -15.59 3.81
N GLN A 308 6.60 -15.67 4.13
CA GLN A 308 6.02 -15.01 5.29
C GLN A 308 6.48 -15.71 6.57
N PHE A 309 6.94 -14.95 7.57
CA PHE A 309 7.55 -15.51 8.79
C PHE A 309 6.58 -16.36 9.63
N VAL A 310 5.29 -16.00 9.66
CA VAL A 310 4.26 -16.75 10.40
C VAL A 310 3.07 -17.00 9.49
N GLU A 311 2.88 -18.25 9.09
CA GLU A 311 1.69 -18.67 8.35
C GLU A 311 0.42 -18.40 9.18
N GLY A 312 -0.58 -17.78 8.57
CA GLY A 312 -1.89 -17.54 9.17
C GLY A 312 -2.03 -16.30 10.06
N GLN A 313 -0.98 -15.56 10.35
CA GLN A 313 -1.09 -14.23 10.99
C GLN A 313 -1.33 -13.14 9.95
N ARG A 314 -2.54 -13.06 9.46
CA ARG A 314 -3.02 -12.30 8.30
C ARG A 314 -2.74 -10.80 8.29
N ASN A 315 -2.39 -10.21 9.44
CA ASN A 315 -2.20 -8.76 9.57
C ASN A 315 -0.75 -8.32 9.79
N ARG A 316 0.20 -9.26 9.81
CA ARG A 316 1.61 -8.95 10.03
C ARG A 316 2.41 -9.11 8.75
N LEU A 317 2.88 -7.99 8.20
CA LEU A 317 3.77 -7.97 7.04
C LEU A 317 5.21 -8.23 7.52
N LEU A 318 5.47 -9.48 7.90
CA LEU A 318 6.72 -9.95 8.48
C LEU A 318 7.21 -11.16 7.67
N TYR A 319 8.45 -11.09 7.16
CA TYR A 319 8.97 -12.01 6.17
C TYR A 319 10.38 -12.47 6.49
N LEU A 320 10.70 -13.72 6.17
CA LEU A 320 12.07 -14.19 6.06
C LEU A 320 12.64 -13.79 4.70
N ALA A 321 13.85 -13.26 4.73
CA ALA A 321 14.57 -12.85 3.54
C ALA A 321 16.05 -13.31 3.63
N THR A 322 16.70 -13.36 2.47
CA THR A 322 18.13 -13.72 2.38
C THR A 322 18.90 -12.56 1.78
N ILE A 323 19.99 -12.15 2.41
CA ILE A 323 20.94 -11.19 1.86
C ILE A 323 22.02 -11.88 1.02
N ARG A 324 22.80 -11.06 0.29
CA ARG A 324 23.97 -11.54 -0.45
C ARG A 324 24.95 -12.21 0.52
N GLY A 325 25.28 -13.47 0.27
CA GLY A 325 26.08 -14.29 1.19
C GLY A 325 25.30 -15.38 1.92
N GLY A 326 23.96 -15.44 1.74
CA GLY A 326 23.14 -16.55 2.23
C GLY A 326 22.61 -16.39 3.66
N GLN A 327 22.96 -15.29 4.34
CA GLN A 327 22.45 -15.04 5.70
C GLN A 327 20.95 -14.74 5.65
N THR A 328 20.19 -15.39 6.53
CA THR A 328 18.76 -15.12 6.74
C THR A 328 18.57 -13.89 7.63
N ILE A 329 17.65 -13.03 7.26
CA ILE A 329 17.24 -11.84 7.99
C ILE A 329 15.72 -11.81 8.10
N LEU A 330 15.21 -10.99 9.03
CA LEU A 330 13.80 -10.70 9.18
C LEU A 330 13.49 -9.33 8.56
N VAL A 331 12.47 -9.27 7.69
CA VAL A 331 12.02 -8.02 7.06
C VAL A 331 10.58 -7.75 7.47
N LYS A 332 10.32 -6.53 7.95
CA LYS A 332 9.01 -6.09 8.46
C LYS A 332 8.56 -4.82 7.74
N PHE A 333 7.26 -4.72 7.45
CA PHE A 333 6.65 -3.49 6.92
C PHE A 333 5.54 -3.02 7.86
N VAL A 334 5.64 -1.76 8.31
CA VAL A 334 4.71 -1.17 9.31
C VAL A 334 4.40 0.29 8.99
N ARG A 335 3.36 0.83 9.64
CA ARG A 335 2.98 2.25 9.51
C ARG A 335 3.68 3.17 10.49
N GLN A 336 4.25 2.61 11.54
CA GLN A 336 4.97 3.33 12.59
C GLN A 336 6.09 2.43 13.13
N TYR A 337 7.23 3.02 13.47
CA TYR A 337 8.37 2.33 14.08
C TYR A 337 9.31 3.33 14.75
N CYS A 338 9.97 2.91 15.83
CA CYS A 338 10.99 3.71 16.50
C CYS A 338 12.38 3.08 16.35
N PRO A 339 13.13 3.43 15.28
CA PRO A 339 14.44 2.83 15.03
C PRO A 339 15.49 3.27 16.06
N GLU A 340 15.33 4.45 16.67
CA GLU A 340 16.25 4.94 17.72
C GLU A 340 16.16 4.06 18.97
N LEU A 341 14.94 3.76 19.43
CA LEU A 341 14.72 2.86 20.57
C LEU A 341 15.24 1.46 20.28
N HIS A 342 14.93 0.93 19.07
CA HIS A 342 15.46 -0.36 18.65
C HIS A 342 17.00 -0.36 18.69
N GLY A 343 17.63 0.70 18.15
CA GLY A 343 19.09 0.85 18.16
C GLY A 343 19.70 0.88 19.57
N ILE A 344 19.06 1.54 20.54
CA ILE A 344 19.48 1.57 21.95
C ILE A 344 19.45 0.16 22.54
N CYS A 345 18.35 -0.58 22.33
CA CYS A 345 18.20 -1.94 22.81
C CYS A 345 19.19 -2.92 22.13
N ALA A 346 19.41 -2.79 20.84
CA ALA A 346 20.36 -3.61 20.09
C ALA A 346 21.82 -3.38 20.53
N LEU A 347 22.22 -2.12 20.73
CA LEU A 347 23.54 -1.77 21.25
C LEU A 347 23.77 -2.28 22.67
N SER A 348 22.71 -2.49 23.44
CA SER A 348 22.76 -3.09 24.78
C SER A 348 22.77 -4.63 24.73
N GLY A 349 22.70 -5.25 23.55
CA GLY A 349 22.61 -6.70 23.39
C GLY A 349 21.22 -7.28 23.59
N HIS A 350 20.21 -6.45 23.87
CA HIS A 350 18.84 -6.86 24.22
C HIS A 350 17.80 -6.64 23.09
N ALA A 351 18.21 -6.54 21.85
CA ALA A 351 17.36 -6.62 20.68
C ALA A 351 18.12 -7.23 19.51
N PRO A 352 17.44 -7.75 18.47
CA PRO A 352 18.08 -8.12 17.22
C PRO A 352 18.82 -6.92 16.62
N ALA A 353 19.94 -7.12 15.91
CA ALA A 353 20.63 -6.03 15.24
C ALA A 353 19.74 -5.38 14.18
N LEU A 354 19.58 -4.05 14.21
CA LEU A 354 18.86 -3.28 13.19
C LEU A 354 19.80 -3.08 11.99
N LEU A 355 19.51 -3.71 10.86
CA LEU A 355 20.36 -3.73 9.66
C LEU A 355 19.98 -2.61 8.68
N ALA A 356 18.69 -2.39 8.48
CA ALA A 356 18.19 -1.34 7.58
C ALA A 356 16.84 -0.78 8.08
N TYR A 357 16.61 0.49 7.75
CA TYR A 357 15.37 1.19 8.05
C TYR A 357 15.14 2.28 6.99
N GLU A 358 13.96 2.30 6.39
CA GLU A 358 13.62 3.26 5.35
C GLU A 358 12.13 3.58 5.36
N ARG A 359 11.80 4.89 5.15
CA ARG A 359 10.43 5.30 4.83
C ARG A 359 10.17 5.00 3.36
N LEU A 360 9.24 4.09 3.10
CA LEU A 360 8.80 3.70 1.76
C LEU A 360 7.61 4.56 1.28
N PRO A 361 7.40 4.66 -0.04
CA PRO A 361 6.24 5.32 -0.60
C PRO A 361 4.92 4.75 -0.07
N GLY A 362 3.91 5.62 0.06
CA GLY A 362 2.59 5.28 0.60
C GLY A 362 2.56 5.20 2.13
N GLY A 363 3.54 5.79 2.82
CA GLY A 363 3.59 5.92 4.28
C GLY A 363 3.89 4.62 5.02
N TRP A 364 4.60 3.69 4.39
CA TRP A 364 5.15 2.51 5.02
C TRP A 364 6.57 2.75 5.51
N TYR A 365 6.99 1.94 6.49
CA TYR A 365 8.38 1.80 6.89
C TYR A 365 8.81 0.36 6.63
N GLY A 366 9.96 0.21 5.95
CA GLY A 366 10.65 -1.06 5.77
C GLY A 366 11.74 -1.20 6.81
N ILE A 367 11.77 -2.31 7.54
CA ILE A 367 12.72 -2.63 8.57
C ILE A 367 13.37 -3.97 8.23
N ALA A 368 14.70 -4.02 8.20
CA ALA A 368 15.45 -5.27 8.14
C ALA A 368 16.25 -5.44 9.42
N MET A 369 16.13 -6.60 10.03
CA MET A 369 16.82 -6.91 11.28
C MET A 369 17.37 -8.34 11.27
N GLU A 370 18.27 -8.61 12.19
CA GLU A 370 18.78 -9.95 12.45
C GLU A 370 17.61 -10.93 12.71
N TYR A 371 17.70 -12.09 12.10
CA TYR A 371 16.81 -13.20 12.43
C TYR A 371 17.40 -14.00 13.59
N VAL A 372 16.70 -14.03 14.71
CA VAL A 372 17.06 -14.84 15.88
C VAL A 372 16.35 -16.18 15.76
N ALA A 373 17.10 -17.19 15.34
CA ALA A 373 16.54 -18.55 15.23
C ALA A 373 16.16 -19.09 16.60
N ASP A 374 15.14 -19.94 16.63
CA ASP A 374 14.66 -20.68 17.80
C ASP A 374 14.28 -19.81 19.02
N ALA A 375 14.14 -18.49 18.83
CA ALA A 375 13.69 -17.59 19.87
C ALA A 375 12.18 -17.73 20.12
N ALA A 376 11.81 -17.85 21.38
CA ALA A 376 10.42 -17.95 21.82
C ALA A 376 10.12 -16.94 22.94
N PRO A 377 8.84 -16.56 23.16
CA PRO A 377 8.44 -15.74 24.29
C PRO A 377 8.94 -16.32 25.62
N VAL A 378 9.49 -15.47 26.48
CA VAL A 378 10.09 -15.89 27.77
C VAL A 378 9.18 -16.75 28.65
N THR A 379 7.87 -16.57 28.54
CA THR A 379 6.87 -17.39 29.27
C THR A 379 6.65 -18.78 28.69
N MET A 380 7.23 -19.06 27.50
CA MET A 380 7.13 -20.37 26.83
C MET A 380 8.41 -21.23 26.98
N HIS A 381 9.47 -20.68 27.60
CA HIS A 381 10.71 -21.40 27.81
C HIS A 381 10.69 -22.30 29.04
N ASP A 382 11.16 -23.53 28.89
CA ASP A 382 11.28 -24.50 29.97
C ASP A 382 12.33 -24.07 31.03
N CYS A 383 13.33 -23.25 30.59
CA CYS A 383 14.39 -22.75 31.47
C CYS A 383 14.03 -21.46 32.22
N ILE A 384 12.75 -21.06 32.27
CA ILE A 384 12.32 -19.82 32.94
C ILE A 384 12.77 -19.76 34.40
N SER A 385 12.72 -20.89 35.13
CA SER A 385 13.14 -20.97 36.55
C SER A 385 14.64 -20.70 36.76
N GLU A 386 15.46 -21.07 35.77
CA GLU A 386 16.92 -20.90 35.85
C GLU A 386 17.35 -19.44 35.56
N HIS A 387 16.63 -18.77 34.66
CA HIS A 387 17.05 -17.47 34.16
C HIS A 387 16.25 -16.27 34.68
N PHE A 388 15.16 -16.50 35.43
CA PHE A 388 14.20 -15.46 35.81
C PHE A 388 14.83 -14.25 36.51
N GLU A 389 15.67 -14.46 37.54
CA GLU A 389 16.25 -13.33 38.31
C GLU A 389 17.21 -12.51 37.42
N ARG A 390 17.96 -13.15 36.54
CA ARG A 390 18.79 -12.45 35.54
C ARG A 390 17.91 -11.68 34.58
N TRP A 391 16.91 -12.32 33.96
CA TRP A 391 16.01 -11.68 32.99
C TRP A 391 15.26 -10.48 33.59
N LYS A 392 14.84 -10.60 34.84
CA LYS A 392 14.20 -9.50 35.58
C LYS A 392 15.15 -8.30 35.71
N THR A 393 16.40 -8.54 36.13
CA THR A 393 17.41 -7.50 36.28
C THR A 393 17.72 -6.85 34.92
N ASP A 394 18.01 -7.65 33.90
CA ASP A 394 18.33 -7.19 32.55
C ASP A 394 17.19 -6.33 31.98
N LEU A 395 15.92 -6.74 32.13
CA LEU A 395 14.76 -5.99 31.67
C LEU A 395 14.57 -4.67 32.42
N GLN A 396 14.75 -4.67 33.74
CA GLN A 396 14.64 -3.46 34.54
C GLN A 396 15.73 -2.44 34.19
N GLU A 397 16.97 -2.89 34.00
CA GLU A 397 18.10 -2.05 33.60
C GLU A 397 17.90 -1.50 32.16
N LEU A 398 17.44 -2.36 31.22
CA LEU A 398 17.17 -1.95 29.86
C LEU A 398 16.08 -0.88 29.81
N VAL A 399 14.95 -1.09 30.52
CA VAL A 399 13.83 -0.14 30.57
C VAL A 399 14.28 1.16 31.22
N ALA A 400 15.00 1.12 32.32
CA ALA A 400 15.54 2.32 32.95
C ALA A 400 16.47 3.10 32.00
N LYS A 401 17.30 2.39 31.22
CA LYS A 401 18.20 3.00 30.25
C LYS A 401 17.45 3.80 29.20
N PHE A 402 16.52 3.19 28.46
CA PHE A 402 15.81 3.92 27.40
C PHE A 402 14.81 4.95 27.95
N HIS A 403 14.26 4.76 29.16
CA HIS A 403 13.47 5.79 29.87
C HIS A 403 14.31 7.03 30.20
N ASN A 404 15.58 6.85 30.60
CA ASN A 404 16.48 7.97 30.85
C ASN A 404 16.81 8.76 29.57
N GLU A 405 16.80 8.09 28.41
CA GLU A 405 16.93 8.73 27.09
C GLU A 405 15.61 9.33 26.58
N GLY A 406 14.51 9.21 27.34
CA GLY A 406 13.21 9.81 27.03
C GLY A 406 12.35 8.98 26.07
N PHE A 407 12.64 7.69 25.90
CA PHE A 407 11.86 6.78 25.09
C PHE A 407 10.92 5.89 25.92
N VAL A 408 9.87 5.40 25.26
CA VAL A 408 8.93 4.39 25.75
C VAL A 408 8.74 3.32 24.68
N HIS A 409 8.45 2.09 25.10
CA HIS A 409 8.21 0.96 24.18
C HIS A 409 6.75 0.77 23.84
N GLY A 410 5.87 0.93 24.80
CA GLY A 410 4.41 0.81 24.66
C GLY A 410 3.84 -0.61 24.68
N ASP A 411 4.67 -1.66 24.54
CA ASP A 411 4.21 -3.05 24.56
C ASP A 411 5.23 -4.01 25.15
N LEU A 412 5.52 -3.86 26.46
CA LEU A 412 6.44 -4.71 27.21
C LEU A 412 5.79 -6.02 27.71
N ARG A 413 4.87 -6.59 26.90
CA ARG A 413 4.26 -7.90 27.21
C ARG A 413 5.24 -9.03 26.92
N ASP A 414 5.01 -10.15 27.56
CA ASP A 414 5.79 -11.38 27.41
C ASP A 414 5.93 -11.85 25.94
N ALA A 415 4.91 -11.61 25.10
CA ALA A 415 4.93 -11.94 23.67
C ALA A 415 6.03 -11.21 22.89
N ASN A 416 6.50 -10.06 23.38
CA ASN A 416 7.52 -9.22 22.75
C ASN A 416 8.88 -9.30 23.44
N ILE A 417 9.02 -10.17 24.41
CA ILE A 417 10.27 -10.46 25.13
C ILE A 417 10.64 -11.91 24.82
N LEU A 418 11.64 -12.07 23.96
CA LEU A 418 12.06 -13.38 23.47
C LEU A 418 13.34 -13.84 24.19
N SER A 419 13.50 -15.13 24.30
CA SER A 419 14.78 -15.76 24.68
C SER A 419 15.12 -16.87 23.68
N GLY A 420 16.39 -17.02 23.37
CA GLY A 420 16.93 -18.17 22.67
C GLY A 420 17.50 -19.21 23.62
N ASP A 421 18.05 -20.30 23.08
CA ASP A 421 18.65 -21.40 23.86
C ASP A 421 19.85 -20.98 24.71
N ASP A 422 20.51 -19.87 24.36
CA ASP A 422 21.60 -19.26 25.13
C ASP A 422 21.12 -18.51 26.38
N GLY A 423 19.80 -18.43 26.58
CA GLY A 423 19.15 -17.69 27.66
C GLY A 423 19.34 -16.17 27.55
N GLY A 424 19.79 -15.64 26.39
CA GLY A 424 19.85 -14.20 26.14
C GLY A 424 18.49 -13.60 25.89
N LEU A 425 18.22 -12.39 26.43
CA LEU A 425 16.96 -11.67 26.19
C LEU A 425 17.02 -10.81 24.94
N LYS A 426 15.93 -10.82 24.18
CA LYS A 426 15.70 -9.94 23.04
C LYS A 426 14.30 -9.29 23.12
N LEU A 427 14.27 -7.98 23.25
CA LEU A 427 13.06 -7.17 23.10
C LEU A 427 12.81 -6.94 21.62
N VAL A 428 11.56 -7.11 21.20
CA VAL A 428 11.13 -6.95 19.80
C VAL A 428 9.84 -6.11 19.72
N ASP A 429 9.43 -5.78 18.50
CA ASP A 429 8.17 -5.07 18.19
C ASP A 429 8.13 -3.62 18.67
N PHE A 430 9.05 -2.79 18.11
CA PHE A 430 9.17 -1.35 18.41
C PHE A 430 8.17 -0.47 17.66
N ASP A 431 7.05 -1.03 17.20
CA ASP A 431 6.04 -0.34 16.38
C ASP A 431 5.36 0.80 17.12
N TRP A 432 5.19 0.66 18.41
CA TRP A 432 4.54 1.68 19.25
C TRP A 432 5.55 2.47 20.09
N GLY A 433 6.83 2.19 19.91
CA GLY A 433 7.88 2.95 20.59
C GLY A 433 7.97 4.40 20.12
N GLY A 434 8.46 5.27 20.99
CA GLY A 434 8.68 6.68 20.68
C GLY A 434 9.02 7.51 21.89
N ARG A 435 8.84 8.85 21.79
CA ARG A 435 9.06 9.76 22.91
C ARG A 435 7.96 9.65 23.95
N ASP A 436 8.36 9.70 25.22
CA ASP A 436 7.47 9.66 26.38
C ASP A 436 6.36 10.72 26.30
N GLY A 437 5.10 10.29 26.32
CA GLY A 437 3.93 11.16 26.23
C GLY A 437 3.63 11.78 24.88
N GLU A 438 4.45 11.55 23.84
CA GLU A 438 4.25 12.07 22.49
C GLU A 438 3.68 11.00 21.55
N VAL A 439 4.07 9.75 21.72
CA VAL A 439 3.60 8.63 20.90
C VAL A 439 2.25 8.10 21.38
N LEU A 440 1.42 7.68 20.42
CA LEU A 440 0.05 7.23 20.68
C LEU A 440 -0.14 5.78 20.22
N TYR A 441 -0.99 5.05 20.92
CA TYR A 441 -1.54 3.81 20.39
C TYR A 441 -2.41 4.09 19.16
N PRO A 442 -2.38 3.22 18.15
CA PRO A 442 -3.10 3.46 16.89
C PRO A 442 -4.63 3.34 17.01
N THR A 443 -5.13 2.75 18.06
CA THR A 443 -6.55 2.45 18.29
C THR A 443 -6.86 2.36 19.78
N PRO A 444 -8.07 2.71 20.22
CA PRO A 444 -8.52 2.45 21.59
C PRO A 444 -8.84 0.96 21.86
N ARG A 445 -8.95 0.14 20.81
CA ARG A 445 -9.21 -1.31 20.94
C ARG A 445 -7.90 -2.08 21.05
N LEU A 446 -7.24 -1.91 22.18
CA LEU A 446 -6.00 -2.58 22.50
C LEU A 446 -6.24 -3.94 23.21
N ASN A 447 -5.16 -4.72 23.28
CA ASN A 447 -5.16 -5.91 24.15
C ASN A 447 -5.50 -5.50 25.60
N PRO A 448 -6.38 -6.26 26.31
CA PRO A 448 -6.75 -5.97 27.70
C PRO A 448 -5.57 -5.71 28.63
N GLU A 449 -4.45 -6.42 28.45
CA GLU A 449 -3.24 -6.23 29.27
C GLU A 449 -2.61 -4.83 29.15
N LEU A 450 -2.82 -4.16 28.00
CA LEU A 450 -2.31 -2.82 27.76
C LEU A 450 -3.23 -1.73 28.32
N VAL A 451 -4.53 -2.00 28.43
CA VAL A 451 -5.53 -1.00 28.86
C VAL A 451 -5.89 -1.12 30.33
N ASP A 452 -5.58 -2.23 31.00
CA ASP A 452 -5.85 -2.41 32.42
C ASP A 452 -5.18 -1.31 33.25
N GLY A 453 -5.98 -0.62 34.06
CA GLY A 453 -5.55 0.52 34.87
C GLY A 453 -5.37 1.84 34.11
N ARG A 454 -5.82 1.95 32.85
CA ARG A 454 -5.79 3.19 32.04
C ARG A 454 -7.18 3.75 31.79
N SER A 455 -7.26 5.06 31.52
CA SER A 455 -8.43 5.65 30.87
C SER A 455 -8.48 5.20 29.39
N SER A 456 -9.63 4.72 28.95
CA SER A 456 -9.85 4.29 27.56
C SER A 456 -9.76 5.43 26.54
N GLU A 457 -9.82 6.69 26.99
CA GLU A 457 -9.79 7.87 26.13
C GLU A 457 -8.37 8.40 25.91
N ASP A 458 -7.41 8.10 26.79
CA ASP A 458 -6.02 8.53 26.65
C ASP A 458 -5.19 7.45 25.96
N LEU A 459 -4.83 7.72 24.70
CA LEU A 459 -3.99 6.83 23.89
C LEU A 459 -2.49 7.12 24.02
N ARG A 460 -2.07 8.13 24.77
CA ARG A 460 -0.66 8.47 24.95
C ARG A 460 0.08 7.37 25.69
N ILE A 461 1.26 7.04 25.20
CA ILE A 461 2.13 6.04 25.81
C ILE A 461 3.14 6.75 26.71
N THR A 462 3.26 6.31 27.95
CA THR A 462 4.12 6.91 28.95
C THR A 462 5.04 5.88 29.61
N LYS A 463 6.09 6.37 30.27
CA LYS A 463 6.97 5.52 31.12
C LYS A 463 6.20 4.77 32.19
N ALA A 464 5.14 5.36 32.74
CA ALA A 464 4.30 4.69 33.73
C ALA A 464 3.58 3.47 33.15
N ASP A 465 3.17 3.56 31.87
CA ASP A 465 2.56 2.42 31.17
C ASP A 465 3.56 1.28 30.97
N ASP A 466 4.77 1.60 30.49
CA ASP A 466 5.83 0.61 30.33
C ASP A 466 6.14 -0.11 31.66
N LEU A 467 6.29 0.63 32.75
CA LEU A 467 6.57 0.04 34.08
C LEU A 467 5.43 -0.85 34.58
N ARG A 468 4.18 -0.45 34.34
CA ARG A 468 2.99 -1.22 34.69
C ARG A 468 2.94 -2.54 33.90
N ILE A 469 3.13 -2.47 32.57
CA ILE A 469 3.09 -3.64 31.69
C ILE A 469 4.25 -4.58 32.02
N LEU A 470 5.45 -4.05 32.21
CA LEU A 470 6.62 -4.84 32.63
C LEU A 470 6.37 -5.55 33.97
N GLY A 471 5.78 -4.85 34.96
CA GLY A 471 5.40 -5.44 36.26
C GLY A 471 4.45 -6.63 36.09
N ASN A 472 3.44 -6.50 35.22
CA ASN A 472 2.52 -7.60 34.93
C ASN A 472 3.22 -8.77 34.23
N THR A 473 4.12 -8.48 33.29
CA THR A 473 4.92 -9.51 32.61
C THR A 473 5.83 -10.27 33.57
N LEU A 474 6.55 -9.58 34.45
CA LEU A 474 7.38 -10.19 35.46
C LEU A 474 6.56 -11.04 36.46
N ALA A 475 5.37 -10.59 36.84
CA ALA A 475 4.45 -11.38 37.68
C ALA A 475 4.01 -12.67 36.97
N LYS A 476 3.68 -12.62 35.67
CA LYS A 476 3.36 -13.82 34.88
C LYS A 476 4.54 -14.81 34.83
N MET A 477 5.76 -14.30 34.60
CA MET A 477 6.97 -15.13 34.59
C MET A 477 7.19 -15.80 35.92
N SER A 478 7.04 -15.06 37.04
CA SER A 478 7.19 -15.61 38.41
C SER A 478 6.14 -16.69 38.70
N ALA A 479 4.89 -16.49 38.26
CA ALA A 479 3.84 -17.49 38.48
C ALA A 479 4.13 -18.82 37.77
N LYS A 480 4.83 -18.78 36.63
CA LYS A 480 5.25 -20.00 35.89
C LYS A 480 6.32 -20.82 36.58
N ILE A 481 7.10 -20.22 37.50
CA ILE A 481 8.15 -20.91 38.28
C ILE A 481 7.57 -21.67 39.46
N THR A 482 6.42 -21.20 39.95
CA THR A 482 5.78 -21.78 41.18
C THR A 482 4.83 -22.93 40.86
N HIS A 483 4.61 -23.23 39.59
CA HIS A 483 3.79 -24.36 39.10
C HIS A 483 4.65 -25.37 38.35
#